data_4fefe5fcf5a5e694a9cf686c0af39378
#
_entry.id   4fefe5fcf5a5e694a9cf686c0af39378
#
_cell.length_a   1.000
_cell.length_b   1.000
_cell.length_c   1.000
_cell.angle_alpha   90.00
_cell.angle_beta   90.00
_cell.angle_gamma   90.00
#
_symmetry.space_group_name_H-M   'P 1'
#
loop_
_entity.id
_entity.type
_entity.pdbx_description
1 polymer ?
#
loop_
_entity_poly.entity_id
_entity_poly.type
_entity_poly.pdbx_seq_one_letter_code
_entity_poly.pdbx_strand_id
1 'polypeptide(L)'
;MLIHPPVSKPCEPPAGIARLAGYLEAQGVSCDLIDANSEGFRFLFGPALRFEEVGSPGRRGMYPAAEGRSERVKAPGETTAERNLTNLDTWTRRAMRNLDRHLRDLRSSPLYSQPDRYRRAIADLGRILACLPYRREVVLGLADYQDGELSPVRSRDLLAAAGHPEKNPFYPYFISGLAPRLAVVAPPLAIGISLNYLSQALCAFAMIGFLRTRHPQTRIVLGGGLVTSWLRRPHARDPFDGLVDNLVAGPGEEFLLNLAKNCGSGIREGGHHSGGGEIWDTMVSRDDNRKPAARSIQAPAYDMTVVHDTTAIHSDLVSHDAPVSRVCWSDNGAASGRAGLADNGPGPGWTGAEARPEVVSSCPDYRAFPGELYLAPGPILPYSAAAGCWWRRCRFCPETAERNPYRPLPAEKVFADLDRLTKEMNPALIHFLDNAMSPALLAALARHPVGVPWYGFARITEQLAAPKFCRRLRDSGCIMLKLGLESGDQRVLDALDKGIDLKTASRVLWSLKAAGIAAYVYLLFGTPAEDREAARRTVEFVAAHSTAIGFLNIALFNLPAFAAAVSGLATRTFSDGDLSLYVDFDHPRGWSRREVRRFLAGEVKRHPAIAAILRRTPPVFTSNHAPFTAMG
;
A
#
# COMPACT_ATOMS: atom_id res chain seq x y z
N MET A 1 -9.83 -10.77 15.57
CA MET A 1 -10.19 -10.22 14.23
C MET A 1 -9.05 -9.40 13.67
N LEU A 2 -8.77 -9.49 12.35
CA LEU A 2 -7.75 -8.67 11.67
C LEU A 2 -8.38 -7.86 10.54
N ILE A 3 -8.00 -6.58 10.43
CA ILE A 3 -8.59 -5.63 9.47
C ILE A 3 -7.48 -5.01 8.60
N HIS A 4 -7.69 -5.00 7.29
CA HIS A 4 -6.91 -4.22 6.34
C HIS A 4 -7.68 -2.91 6.02
N PRO A 5 -7.20 -1.74 6.46
CA PRO A 5 -7.91 -0.49 6.33
C PRO A 5 -7.82 0.11 4.91
N PRO A 6 -8.78 0.98 4.48
CA PRO A 6 -8.62 1.77 3.27
C PRO A 6 -7.55 2.88 3.48
N VAL A 7 -6.87 3.38 2.48
CA VAL A 7 -6.98 3.16 1.05
C VAL A 7 -5.74 2.45 0.55
N SER A 8 -5.95 1.36 -0.20
CA SER A 8 -4.89 0.68 -0.93
C SER A 8 -5.44 0.18 -2.28
N LYS A 9 -4.58 -0.38 -3.14
CA LYS A 9 -5.01 -0.90 -4.46
C LYS A 9 -6.01 -2.03 -4.31
N PRO A 10 -7.26 -1.93 -4.82
CA PRO A 10 -8.28 -2.95 -4.67
C PRO A 10 -8.20 -4.03 -5.77
N CYS A 11 -7.01 -4.54 -6.08
CA CYS A 11 -6.80 -5.49 -7.19
C CYS A 11 -6.35 -6.89 -6.75
N GLU A 12 -5.94 -7.06 -5.50
CA GLU A 12 -5.52 -8.35 -4.94
C GLU A 12 -5.76 -8.37 -3.42
N PRO A 13 -5.90 -9.56 -2.79
CA PRO A 13 -6.16 -9.66 -1.36
C PRO A 13 -4.95 -9.21 -0.51
N PRO A 14 -5.20 -8.73 0.72
CA PRO A 14 -4.15 -8.23 1.60
C PRO A 14 -3.30 -9.36 2.20
N ALA A 15 -2.12 -9.60 1.62
CA ALA A 15 -1.22 -10.69 2.00
C ALA A 15 -0.78 -10.65 3.47
N GLY A 16 -0.65 -9.44 4.07
CA GLY A 16 -0.20 -9.28 5.44
C GLY A 16 -1.13 -9.96 6.45
N ILE A 17 -2.43 -9.63 6.40
CA ILE A 17 -3.41 -10.24 7.33
C ILE A 17 -3.73 -11.71 6.97
N ALA A 18 -3.66 -12.09 5.68
CA ALA A 18 -3.79 -13.48 5.27
C ALA A 18 -2.68 -14.36 5.86
N ARG A 19 -1.46 -13.86 5.89
CA ARG A 19 -0.32 -14.56 6.49
C ARG A 19 -0.46 -14.69 8.01
N LEU A 20 -0.87 -13.62 8.70
CA LEU A 20 -1.13 -13.64 10.13
C LEU A 20 -2.20 -14.68 10.48
N ALA A 21 -3.29 -14.71 9.70
CA ALA A 21 -4.37 -15.68 9.90
C ALA A 21 -3.90 -17.13 9.68
N GLY A 22 -3.16 -17.39 8.60
CA GLY A 22 -2.61 -18.72 8.35
C GLY A 22 -1.68 -19.21 9.46
N TYR A 23 -0.91 -18.31 10.08
CA TYR A 23 -0.10 -18.66 11.25
C TYR A 23 -0.97 -18.97 12.48
N LEU A 24 -1.93 -18.11 12.80
CA LEU A 24 -2.82 -18.29 13.95
C LEU A 24 -3.63 -19.59 13.82
N GLU A 25 -4.17 -19.87 12.64
CA GLU A 25 -4.92 -21.09 12.35
C GLU A 25 -4.05 -22.35 12.54
N ALA A 26 -2.80 -22.32 12.05
CA ALA A 26 -1.85 -23.42 12.25
C ALA A 26 -1.53 -23.68 13.74
N GLN A 27 -1.79 -22.71 14.61
CA GLN A 27 -1.67 -22.78 16.07
C GLN A 27 -3.01 -23.02 16.77
N GLY A 28 -4.09 -23.32 16.03
CA GLY A 28 -5.42 -23.59 16.56
C GLY A 28 -6.20 -22.34 17.03
N VAL A 29 -5.78 -21.14 16.62
CA VAL A 29 -6.45 -19.87 16.94
C VAL A 29 -7.25 -19.39 15.74
N SER A 30 -8.58 -19.37 15.84
CA SER A 30 -9.45 -18.82 14.79
C SER A 30 -9.32 -17.30 14.69
N CYS A 31 -9.38 -16.79 13.47
CA CYS A 31 -9.20 -15.37 13.20
C CYS A 31 -10.11 -14.90 12.06
N ASP A 32 -11.04 -13.97 12.37
CA ASP A 32 -11.84 -13.32 11.33
C ASP A 32 -11.03 -12.27 10.60
N LEU A 33 -11.18 -12.22 9.27
CA LEU A 33 -10.49 -11.28 8.40
C LEU A 33 -11.47 -10.31 7.72
N ILE A 34 -11.10 -9.04 7.68
CA ILE A 34 -11.85 -7.99 6.97
C ILE A 34 -10.92 -7.20 6.06
N ASP A 35 -11.18 -7.26 4.76
CA ASP A 35 -10.61 -6.30 3.81
C ASP A 35 -11.52 -5.07 3.72
N ALA A 36 -11.38 -4.17 4.69
CA ALA A 36 -12.16 -2.94 4.76
C ALA A 36 -11.85 -1.97 3.59
N ASN A 37 -10.75 -2.17 2.89
CA ASN A 37 -10.42 -1.41 1.68
C ASN A 37 -11.35 -1.82 0.53
N SER A 38 -11.36 -3.09 0.15
CA SER A 38 -12.16 -3.56 -0.98
C SER A 38 -13.66 -3.54 -0.69
N GLU A 39 -14.07 -3.87 0.54
CA GLU A 39 -15.45 -3.74 1.00
C GLU A 39 -15.90 -2.26 1.01
N GLY A 40 -15.05 -1.36 1.49
CA GLY A 40 -15.30 0.07 1.53
C GLY A 40 -15.50 0.68 0.14
N PHE A 41 -14.65 0.35 -0.82
CA PHE A 41 -14.84 0.78 -2.21
C PHE A 41 -16.13 0.22 -2.82
N ARG A 42 -16.43 -1.06 -2.60
CA ARG A 42 -17.70 -1.65 -3.04
C ARG A 42 -18.91 -0.92 -2.43
N PHE A 43 -18.82 -0.53 -1.16
CA PHE A 43 -19.84 0.26 -0.49
C PHE A 43 -19.99 1.65 -1.10
N LEU A 44 -18.89 2.37 -1.35
CA LEU A 44 -18.90 3.72 -1.93
C LEU A 44 -19.46 3.74 -3.35
N PHE A 45 -19.20 2.72 -4.15
CA PHE A 45 -19.81 2.59 -5.48
C PHE A 45 -21.29 2.17 -5.42
N GLY A 46 -21.76 1.55 -4.34
CA GLY A 46 -23.13 1.11 -4.18
C GLY A 46 -24.20 2.21 -4.28
N PRO A 47 -24.05 3.40 -3.64
CA PRO A 47 -24.99 4.51 -3.78
C PRO A 47 -25.08 5.07 -5.21
N ALA A 48 -23.96 5.13 -5.94
CA ALA A 48 -23.96 5.57 -7.34
C ALA A 48 -24.79 4.67 -8.24
N LEU A 49 -24.89 3.38 -7.94
CA LEU A 49 -25.76 2.42 -8.65
C LEU A 49 -27.26 2.67 -8.43
N ARG A 50 -27.66 3.18 -7.26
CA ARG A 50 -29.08 3.42 -6.94
C ARG A 50 -29.65 4.66 -7.63
N PHE A 51 -28.83 5.54 -8.17
CA PHE A 51 -29.29 6.75 -8.86
C PHE A 51 -29.88 6.46 -10.26
N GLU A 52 -29.59 5.30 -10.87
CA GLU A 52 -30.25 4.89 -12.12
C GLU A 52 -31.73 4.49 -11.93
N GLU A 53 -32.11 4.00 -10.74
CA GLU A 53 -33.48 3.58 -10.47
C GLU A 53 -34.45 4.77 -10.29
N VAL A 54 -33.95 5.94 -9.88
CA VAL A 54 -34.78 7.15 -9.66
C VAL A 54 -35.06 7.91 -10.95
N GLY A 55 -34.25 7.72 -12.01
CA GLY A 55 -34.37 8.39 -13.30
C GLY A 55 -35.19 7.62 -14.36
N SER A 56 -35.63 6.39 -14.10
CA SER A 56 -36.44 5.58 -15.05
C SER A 56 -37.86 5.43 -14.54
N PRO A 57 -38.86 6.00 -15.21
CA PRO A 57 -40.26 5.76 -14.86
C PRO A 57 -40.64 4.34 -15.27
N GLY A 58 -40.61 3.38 -14.31
CA GLY A 58 -41.22 2.10 -14.56
C GLY A 58 -40.63 0.82 -14.03
N ARG A 59 -39.90 0.80 -12.88
CA ARG A 59 -39.69 -0.45 -12.14
C ARG A 59 -39.80 -0.23 -10.62
N ARG A 60 -40.98 -0.52 -10.08
CA ARG A 60 -41.18 -0.73 -8.63
C ARG A 60 -40.62 -2.12 -8.29
N GLY A 61 -39.45 -2.18 -7.68
CA GLY A 61 -38.85 -3.39 -7.14
C GLY A 61 -39.25 -3.59 -5.69
N MET A 62 -39.74 -4.76 -5.38
CA MET A 62 -40.24 -5.29 -4.10
C MET A 62 -39.13 -5.40 -3.06
N TYR A 63 -39.23 -4.65 -1.95
CA TYR A 63 -38.69 -5.01 -0.64
C TYR A 63 -39.80 -4.83 0.39
N PRO A 64 -39.93 -5.73 1.39
CA PRO A 64 -41.02 -5.67 2.35
C PRO A 64 -40.85 -4.47 3.27
N ALA A 65 -41.91 -3.66 3.36
CA ALA A 65 -42.03 -2.55 4.31
C ALA A 65 -42.22 -3.10 5.73
N ALA A 66 -41.43 -2.61 6.68
CA ALA A 66 -41.75 -2.74 8.10
C ALA A 66 -42.95 -1.85 8.41
N GLU A 67 -44.08 -2.43 8.84
CA GLU A 67 -45.28 -1.74 9.26
C GLU A 67 -45.06 -0.95 10.53
N GLY A 68 -45.29 0.37 10.49
CA GLY A 68 -45.24 1.27 11.65
C GLY A 68 -45.79 2.64 11.35
N ARG A 69 -47.08 2.83 11.56
CA ARG A 69 -47.89 4.06 11.76
C ARG A 69 -47.49 5.37 11.08
N SER A 70 -48.42 5.75 10.23
CA SER A 70 -48.53 7.02 9.49
C SER A 70 -48.74 8.22 10.44
N GLU A 71 -47.77 9.15 10.41
CA GLU A 71 -48.02 10.58 10.60
C GLU A 71 -47.55 11.31 9.32
N ARG A 72 -48.47 12.09 8.73
CA ARG A 72 -48.16 12.94 7.55
C ARG A 72 -47.20 14.05 7.96
N VAL A 73 -45.91 13.81 7.79
CA VAL A 73 -44.88 14.86 7.83
C VAL A 73 -44.78 15.47 6.42
N LYS A 74 -44.87 16.80 6.33
CA LYS A 74 -44.63 17.59 5.11
C LYS A 74 -43.30 17.17 4.51
N ALA A 75 -43.26 16.99 3.18
CA ALA A 75 -42.07 16.63 2.43
C ALA A 75 -40.89 17.55 2.83
N PRO A 76 -39.75 17.00 3.30
CA PRO A 76 -38.57 17.81 3.55
C PRO A 76 -38.04 18.31 2.20
N GLY A 77 -37.63 19.59 2.15
CA GLY A 77 -36.94 20.13 1.00
C GLY A 77 -35.72 19.29 0.62
N GLU A 78 -35.43 19.21 -0.68
CA GLU A 78 -34.28 18.50 -1.27
C GLU A 78 -33.04 18.64 -0.39
N THR A 79 -32.47 17.51 0.01
CA THR A 79 -31.23 17.49 0.80
C THR A 79 -30.09 18.09 -0.02
N THR A 80 -29.09 18.64 0.65
CA THR A 80 -27.88 19.19 -0.01
C THR A 80 -27.21 18.14 -0.93
N ALA A 81 -27.35 16.86 -0.61
CA ALA A 81 -26.88 15.73 -1.42
C ALA A 81 -27.65 15.60 -2.74
N GLU A 82 -28.98 15.76 -2.72
CA GLU A 82 -29.83 15.71 -3.92
C GLU A 82 -29.56 16.89 -4.86
N ARG A 83 -29.34 18.09 -4.31
CA ARG A 83 -28.98 19.29 -5.12
C ARG A 83 -27.62 19.16 -5.80
N ASN A 84 -26.64 18.49 -5.16
CA ASN A 84 -25.33 18.29 -5.76
C ASN A 84 -25.37 17.31 -6.96
N LEU A 85 -26.32 16.39 -6.98
CA LEU A 85 -26.47 15.39 -8.03
C LEU A 85 -27.17 15.94 -9.28
N THR A 86 -28.08 16.92 -9.13
CA THR A 86 -28.73 17.55 -10.28
C THR A 86 -27.77 18.43 -11.11
N ASN A 87 -26.67 18.89 -10.52
CA ASN A 87 -25.66 19.74 -11.18
C ASN A 87 -24.43 19.01 -11.70
N LEU A 88 -24.46 17.67 -11.82
CA LEU A 88 -23.33 16.90 -12.36
C LEU A 88 -23.05 17.25 -13.83
N ASP A 89 -21.76 17.37 -14.18
CA ASP A 89 -21.36 17.52 -15.58
C ASP A 89 -21.69 16.27 -16.41
N THR A 90 -21.72 16.44 -17.73
CA THR A 90 -22.10 15.39 -18.68
C THR A 90 -21.19 14.15 -18.59
N TRP A 91 -19.89 14.35 -18.29
CA TRP A 91 -18.93 13.26 -18.20
C TRP A 91 -19.16 12.43 -16.94
N THR A 92 -19.45 13.08 -15.83
CA THR A 92 -19.76 12.41 -14.56
C THR A 92 -21.07 11.64 -14.64
N ARG A 93 -22.12 12.22 -15.23
CA ARG A 93 -23.37 11.48 -15.50
C ARG A 93 -23.15 10.26 -16.38
N ARG A 94 -22.28 10.37 -17.40
CA ARG A 94 -21.89 9.24 -18.23
C ARG A 94 -21.11 8.19 -17.45
N ALA A 95 -20.16 8.59 -16.61
CA ALA A 95 -19.39 7.70 -15.76
C ALA A 95 -20.31 6.86 -14.86
N MET A 96 -21.27 7.50 -14.20
CA MET A 96 -22.26 6.83 -13.35
C MET A 96 -23.10 5.81 -14.13
N ARG A 97 -23.62 6.17 -15.31
CA ARG A 97 -24.37 5.22 -16.16
C ARG A 97 -23.55 4.01 -16.61
N ASN A 98 -22.23 4.13 -16.66
CA ASN A 98 -21.35 3.04 -17.09
C ASN A 98 -20.71 2.30 -15.91
N LEU A 99 -20.99 2.67 -14.67
CA LEU A 99 -20.30 2.16 -13.47
C LEU A 99 -20.31 0.63 -13.38
N ASP A 100 -21.49 0.00 -13.48
CA ASP A 100 -21.63 -1.45 -13.45
C ASP A 100 -20.83 -2.15 -14.55
N ARG A 101 -20.87 -1.58 -15.75
CA ARG A 101 -20.10 -2.10 -16.87
C ARG A 101 -18.61 -2.00 -16.58
N HIS A 102 -18.11 -0.85 -16.07
CA HIS A 102 -16.70 -0.66 -15.75
C HIS A 102 -16.24 -1.62 -14.65
N LEU A 103 -17.04 -1.82 -13.60
CA LEU A 103 -16.73 -2.78 -12.55
C LEU A 103 -16.70 -4.23 -13.05
N ARG A 104 -17.59 -4.62 -13.96
CA ARG A 104 -17.55 -5.94 -14.61
C ARG A 104 -16.37 -6.08 -15.57
N ASP A 105 -16.15 -5.07 -16.41
CA ASP A 105 -15.07 -5.07 -17.40
C ASP A 105 -13.69 -5.20 -16.70
N LEU A 106 -13.46 -4.49 -15.58
CA LEU A 106 -12.22 -4.57 -14.80
C LEU A 106 -11.97 -5.97 -14.19
N ARG A 107 -13.01 -6.78 -14.03
CA ARG A 107 -12.91 -8.18 -13.60
C ARG A 107 -12.84 -9.18 -14.77
N SER A 108 -12.70 -8.68 -15.97
CA SER A 108 -12.76 -9.48 -17.20
C SER A 108 -11.49 -9.37 -18.02
N SER A 109 -10.90 -10.51 -18.38
CA SER A 109 -9.67 -10.60 -19.18
C SER A 109 -9.68 -9.78 -20.48
N PRO A 110 -10.81 -9.74 -21.28
CA PRO A 110 -10.82 -8.98 -22.53
C PRO A 110 -10.55 -7.48 -22.40
N LEU A 111 -10.75 -6.88 -21.22
CA LEU A 111 -10.44 -5.47 -21.02
C LEU A 111 -8.93 -5.20 -21.08
N TYR A 112 -8.12 -6.16 -20.62
CA TYR A 112 -6.67 -6.00 -20.48
C TYR A 112 -5.92 -6.09 -21.82
N SER A 113 -6.58 -6.52 -22.88
CA SER A 113 -6.10 -6.35 -24.27
C SER A 113 -6.47 -5.00 -24.88
N GLN A 114 -7.23 -4.13 -24.16
CA GLN A 114 -7.78 -2.86 -24.67
C GLN A 114 -7.39 -1.68 -23.74
N PRO A 115 -6.14 -1.21 -23.79
CA PRO A 115 -5.62 -0.19 -22.84
C PRO A 115 -6.46 1.08 -22.77
N ASP A 116 -7.04 1.55 -23.88
CA ASP A 116 -7.84 2.78 -23.89
C ASP A 116 -9.20 2.61 -23.20
N ARG A 117 -9.81 1.42 -23.32
CA ARG A 117 -11.03 1.10 -22.55
C ARG A 117 -10.72 0.98 -21.06
N TYR A 118 -9.60 0.34 -20.71
CA TYR A 118 -9.15 0.27 -19.34
C TYR A 118 -8.93 1.66 -18.74
N ARG A 119 -8.17 2.54 -19.43
CA ARG A 119 -7.94 3.93 -18.99
C ARG A 119 -9.24 4.67 -18.77
N ARG A 120 -10.21 4.49 -19.67
CA ARG A 120 -11.54 5.12 -19.55
C ARG A 120 -12.27 4.59 -18.31
N ALA A 121 -12.29 3.28 -18.08
CA ALA A 121 -12.93 2.70 -16.91
C ALA A 121 -12.32 3.26 -15.61
N ILE A 122 -10.98 3.29 -15.49
CA ILE A 122 -10.30 3.87 -14.33
C ILE A 122 -10.60 5.37 -14.16
N ALA A 123 -10.58 6.15 -15.24
CA ALA A 123 -10.88 7.58 -15.19
C ALA A 123 -12.34 7.84 -14.78
N ASP A 124 -13.27 7.05 -15.25
CA ASP A 124 -14.70 7.17 -14.89
C ASP A 124 -14.94 6.78 -13.43
N LEU A 125 -14.28 5.73 -12.90
CA LEU A 125 -14.32 5.42 -11.46
C LEU A 125 -13.73 6.55 -10.60
N GLY A 126 -12.61 7.14 -11.00
CA GLY A 126 -12.03 8.30 -10.33
C GLY A 126 -12.97 9.51 -10.30
N ARG A 127 -13.69 9.79 -11.41
CA ARG A 127 -14.71 10.84 -11.46
C ARG A 127 -15.87 10.59 -10.49
N ILE A 128 -16.32 9.34 -10.40
CA ILE A 128 -17.39 8.96 -9.47
C ILE A 128 -16.94 9.19 -8.04
N LEU A 129 -15.75 8.72 -7.67
CA LEU A 129 -15.20 8.96 -6.33
C LEU A 129 -15.09 10.46 -6.02
N ALA A 130 -14.66 11.29 -6.97
CA ALA A 130 -14.55 12.74 -6.79
C ALA A 130 -15.89 13.46 -6.62
N CYS A 131 -17.02 12.83 -6.99
CA CYS A 131 -18.36 13.41 -6.89
C CYS A 131 -19.12 12.99 -5.64
N LEU A 132 -18.60 12.03 -4.86
CA LEU A 132 -19.26 11.58 -3.64
C LEU A 132 -19.32 12.73 -2.61
N PRO A 133 -20.38 12.79 -1.78
CA PRO A 133 -20.60 13.92 -0.86
C PRO A 133 -19.71 13.83 0.39
N TYR A 134 -18.44 14.12 0.24
CA TYR A 134 -17.51 14.34 1.34
C TYR A 134 -16.87 15.74 1.26
N ARG A 135 -16.02 16.08 2.23
CA ARG A 135 -15.40 17.42 2.30
C ARG A 135 -14.63 17.75 1.01
N ARG A 136 -14.66 19.02 0.59
CA ARG A 136 -13.99 19.47 -0.64
C ARG A 136 -12.47 19.31 -0.61
N GLU A 137 -11.90 19.32 0.58
CA GLU A 137 -10.47 19.20 0.85
C GLU A 137 -9.95 17.76 0.69
N VAL A 138 -10.87 16.78 0.59
CA VAL A 138 -10.52 15.37 0.43
C VAL A 138 -10.48 14.98 -1.04
N VAL A 139 -9.39 14.35 -1.45
CA VAL A 139 -9.22 13.71 -2.76
C VAL A 139 -9.08 12.21 -2.55
N LEU A 140 -10.09 11.46 -3.00
CA LEU A 140 -10.11 10.00 -2.94
C LEU A 140 -9.91 9.41 -4.33
N GLY A 141 -8.85 8.62 -4.50
CA GLY A 141 -8.59 7.79 -5.68
C GLY A 141 -8.74 6.30 -5.35
N LEU A 142 -8.58 5.44 -6.36
CA LEU A 142 -8.64 3.97 -6.18
C LEU A 142 -7.43 3.40 -5.41
N ALA A 143 -6.35 4.15 -5.30
CA ALA A 143 -5.13 3.71 -4.62
C ALA A 143 -4.48 4.80 -3.76
N ASP A 144 -5.15 5.95 -3.63
CA ASP A 144 -4.61 7.11 -2.93
C ASP A 144 -5.71 7.87 -2.17
N TYR A 145 -5.33 8.46 -1.05
CA TYR A 145 -6.15 9.31 -0.22
C TYR A 145 -5.35 10.52 0.21
N GLN A 146 -5.87 11.70 -0.05
CA GLN A 146 -5.27 12.96 0.37
C GLN A 146 -6.32 13.81 1.09
N ASP A 147 -5.89 14.46 2.16
CA ASP A 147 -6.69 15.43 2.90
C ASP A 147 -5.93 16.78 2.91
N GLY A 148 -6.59 17.87 2.51
CA GLY A 148 -5.97 19.19 2.46
C GLY A 148 -5.71 19.82 3.83
N GLU A 149 -6.34 19.31 4.89
CA GLU A 149 -6.19 19.79 6.26
C GLU A 149 -5.33 18.89 7.13
N LEU A 150 -5.45 17.56 6.94
CA LEU A 150 -4.78 16.54 7.76
C LEU A 150 -3.64 15.88 6.98
N SER A 151 -2.52 15.68 7.65
CA SER A 151 -1.34 15.02 7.08
C SER A 151 -1.11 13.63 7.69
N PRO A 152 -0.94 12.57 6.87
CA PRO A 152 -0.68 11.22 7.37
C PRO A 152 0.69 11.05 8.05
N VAL A 153 1.54 12.07 8.01
CA VAL A 153 2.87 12.07 8.64
C VAL A 153 2.95 12.90 9.91
N ARG A 154 1.80 13.37 10.43
CA ARG A 154 1.70 14.10 11.70
C ARG A 154 0.83 13.32 12.68
N SER A 155 1.38 12.93 13.82
CA SER A 155 0.63 12.17 14.83
C SER A 155 -0.62 12.92 15.32
N ARG A 156 -0.52 14.24 15.55
CA ARG A 156 -1.65 15.08 15.94
C ARG A 156 -2.82 15.04 14.93
N ASP A 157 -2.49 14.96 13.63
CA ASP A 157 -3.51 14.94 12.56
C ASP A 157 -4.16 13.55 12.48
N LEU A 158 -3.40 12.49 12.78
CA LEU A 158 -3.95 11.14 12.92
C LEU A 158 -4.88 11.03 14.13
N LEU A 159 -4.51 11.63 15.26
CA LEU A 159 -5.38 11.75 16.45
C LEU A 159 -6.65 12.57 16.14
N ALA A 160 -6.53 13.67 15.39
CA ALA A 160 -7.68 14.45 14.94
C ALA A 160 -8.61 13.64 14.02
N ALA A 161 -8.06 12.82 13.12
CA ALA A 161 -8.85 11.90 12.30
C ALA A 161 -9.61 10.86 13.14
N ALA A 162 -8.98 10.35 14.20
CA ALA A 162 -9.63 9.43 15.15
C ALA A 162 -10.71 10.12 15.99
N GLY A 163 -10.50 11.37 16.39
CA GLY A 163 -11.48 12.17 17.12
C GLY A 163 -12.73 12.55 16.29
N HIS A 164 -12.63 12.54 14.97
CA HIS A 164 -13.70 12.94 14.06
C HIS A 164 -13.90 11.92 12.92
N PRO A 165 -14.20 10.65 13.23
CA PRO A 165 -14.36 9.59 12.21
C PRO A 165 -15.46 9.89 11.21
N GLU A 166 -16.49 10.66 11.59
CA GLU A 166 -17.61 11.08 10.73
C GLU A 166 -17.19 11.96 9.55
N LYS A 167 -16.01 12.58 9.61
CA LYS A 167 -15.45 13.38 8.52
C LYS A 167 -14.76 12.54 7.45
N ASN A 168 -14.55 11.25 7.70
CA ASN A 168 -13.87 10.36 6.76
C ASN A 168 -14.84 9.84 5.68
N PRO A 169 -14.46 9.78 4.40
CA PRO A 169 -15.30 9.25 3.32
C PRO A 169 -15.85 7.84 3.54
N PHE A 170 -15.11 7.01 4.29
CA PHE A 170 -15.51 5.64 4.60
C PHE A 170 -16.39 5.50 5.84
N TYR A 171 -16.71 6.59 6.52
CA TYR A 171 -17.56 6.54 7.72
C TYR A 171 -18.94 5.89 7.49
N PRO A 172 -19.65 6.14 6.37
CA PRO A 172 -20.88 5.41 6.07
C PRO A 172 -20.68 3.89 5.97
N TYR A 173 -19.54 3.44 5.44
CA TYR A 173 -19.16 2.03 5.43
C TYR A 173 -18.88 1.52 6.86
N PHE A 174 -18.21 2.32 7.70
CA PHE A 174 -17.97 1.92 9.10
C PHE A 174 -19.27 1.63 9.83
N ILE A 175 -20.30 2.47 9.62
CA ILE A 175 -21.62 2.26 10.25
C ILE A 175 -22.36 1.07 9.66
N SER A 176 -22.47 0.99 8.33
CA SER A 176 -23.40 0.09 7.65
C SER A 176 -22.77 -1.23 7.19
N GLY A 177 -21.45 -1.28 7.06
CA GLY A 177 -20.70 -2.46 6.62
C GLY A 177 -19.87 -3.09 7.74
N LEU A 178 -19.03 -2.30 8.42
CA LEU A 178 -18.11 -2.81 9.43
C LEU A 178 -18.81 -3.12 10.77
N ALA A 179 -19.60 -2.18 11.30
CA ALA A 179 -20.25 -2.36 12.60
C ALA A 179 -21.17 -3.59 12.68
N PRO A 180 -22.00 -3.93 11.68
CA PRO A 180 -22.80 -5.15 11.71
C PRO A 180 -21.95 -6.43 11.80
N ARG A 181 -20.78 -6.48 11.15
CA ARG A 181 -19.88 -7.64 11.23
C ARG A 181 -19.28 -7.81 12.62
N LEU A 182 -19.04 -6.72 13.33
CA LEU A 182 -18.57 -6.76 14.73
C LEU A 182 -19.66 -7.16 15.72
N ALA A 183 -20.94 -6.93 15.38
CA ALA A 183 -22.08 -7.25 16.24
C ALA A 183 -22.52 -8.72 16.16
N VAL A 184 -22.24 -9.42 15.06
CA VAL A 184 -22.67 -10.83 14.81
C VAL A 184 -21.84 -11.84 15.59
N VAL A 185 -20.61 -11.52 15.91
CA VAL A 185 -19.66 -12.39 16.63
C VAL A 185 -19.60 -11.92 18.08
N ALA A 186 -19.39 -12.84 19.04
CA ALA A 186 -19.00 -12.44 20.40
C ALA A 186 -17.89 -11.41 20.31
N PRO A 187 -17.88 -10.36 21.16
CA PRO A 187 -16.91 -9.28 21.04
C PRO A 187 -15.50 -9.85 20.84
N PRO A 188 -14.76 -9.45 19.79
CA PRO A 188 -13.44 -10.02 19.55
C PRO A 188 -12.52 -9.69 20.72
N LEU A 189 -11.68 -10.65 21.12
CA LEU A 189 -10.67 -10.45 22.17
C LEU A 189 -9.75 -9.26 21.86
N ALA A 190 -9.42 -9.11 20.58
CA ALA A 190 -8.65 -7.98 20.06
C ALA A 190 -8.98 -7.72 18.59
N ILE A 191 -8.81 -6.47 18.17
CA ILE A 191 -8.89 -6.03 16.79
C ILE A 191 -7.49 -5.62 16.35
N GLY A 192 -6.90 -6.38 15.44
CA GLY A 192 -5.61 -6.07 14.82
C GLY A 192 -5.81 -5.28 13.52
N ILE A 193 -5.16 -4.14 13.39
CA ILE A 193 -5.20 -3.29 12.19
C ILE A 193 -3.83 -3.30 11.51
N SER A 194 -3.80 -3.71 10.23
CA SER A 194 -2.57 -3.81 9.44
C SER A 194 -2.37 -2.57 8.57
N LEU A 195 -1.60 -1.61 9.08
CA LEU A 195 -1.32 -0.33 8.43
C LEU A 195 0.03 -0.39 7.69
N ASN A 196 -0.01 -0.34 6.34
CA ASN A 196 1.16 -0.55 5.50
C ASN A 196 1.54 0.68 4.67
N TYR A 197 0.57 1.53 4.31
CA TYR A 197 0.76 2.65 3.39
C TYR A 197 0.32 3.98 4.01
N LEU A 198 0.97 5.09 3.63
CA LEU A 198 0.56 6.43 4.07
C LEU A 198 -0.87 6.76 3.63
N SER A 199 -1.31 6.29 2.47
CA SER A 199 -2.68 6.45 1.98
C SER A 199 -3.74 5.81 2.88
N GLN A 200 -3.36 4.85 3.71
CA GLN A 200 -4.25 4.21 4.68
C GLN A 200 -4.32 4.97 6.01
N ALA A 201 -3.31 5.76 6.36
CA ALA A 201 -3.10 6.22 7.74
C ALA A 201 -4.30 7.02 8.28
N LEU A 202 -4.76 8.05 7.59
CA LEU A 202 -5.90 8.87 8.04
C LEU A 202 -7.20 8.05 8.12
N CYS A 203 -7.44 7.16 7.16
CA CYS A 203 -8.62 6.29 7.17
C CYS A 203 -8.55 5.24 8.29
N ALA A 204 -7.36 4.67 8.54
CA ALA A 204 -7.14 3.72 9.62
C ALA A 204 -7.39 4.36 10.99
N PHE A 205 -6.90 5.58 11.21
CA PHE A 205 -7.11 6.28 12.47
C PHE A 205 -8.57 6.72 12.66
N ALA A 206 -9.25 7.17 11.61
CA ALA A 206 -10.70 7.40 11.66
C ALA A 206 -11.46 6.11 12.02
N MET A 207 -11.07 4.96 11.44
CA MET A 207 -11.64 3.66 11.79
C MET A 207 -11.34 3.27 13.25
N ILE A 208 -10.12 3.51 13.75
CA ILE A 208 -9.75 3.26 15.16
C ILE A 208 -10.63 4.09 16.10
N GLY A 209 -10.82 5.39 15.82
CA GLY A 209 -11.70 6.23 16.62
C GLY A 209 -13.15 5.74 16.64
N PHE A 210 -13.66 5.34 15.47
CA PHE A 210 -14.98 4.70 15.37
C PHE A 210 -15.10 3.41 16.20
N LEU A 211 -14.08 2.54 16.10
CA LEU A 211 -14.04 1.28 16.83
C LEU A 211 -13.94 1.51 18.34
N ARG A 212 -13.11 2.44 18.78
CA ARG A 212 -12.93 2.77 20.20
C ARG A 212 -14.22 3.31 20.82
N THR A 213 -14.98 4.12 20.10
CA THR A 213 -16.27 4.63 20.57
C THR A 213 -17.31 3.50 20.73
N ARG A 214 -17.32 2.51 19.84
CA ARG A 214 -18.31 1.42 19.85
C ARG A 214 -17.91 0.22 20.70
N HIS A 215 -16.62 -0.04 20.81
CA HIS A 215 -16.04 -1.19 21.51
C HIS A 215 -14.92 -0.72 22.45
N PRO A 216 -15.22 0.11 23.47
CA PRO A 216 -14.20 0.76 24.32
C PRO A 216 -13.33 -0.25 25.08
N GLN A 217 -13.86 -1.45 25.37
CA GLN A 217 -13.17 -2.50 26.10
C GLN A 217 -12.39 -3.47 25.20
N THR A 218 -12.60 -3.42 23.88
CA THR A 218 -11.88 -4.30 22.95
C THR A 218 -10.47 -3.77 22.71
N ARG A 219 -9.49 -4.64 22.89
CA ARG A 219 -8.09 -4.30 22.68
C ARG A 219 -7.80 -4.01 21.19
N ILE A 220 -7.22 -2.86 20.90
CA ILE A 220 -6.81 -2.46 19.54
C ILE A 220 -5.29 -2.60 19.40
N VAL A 221 -4.88 -3.41 18.45
CA VAL A 221 -3.48 -3.66 18.08
C VAL A 221 -3.21 -3.04 16.71
N LEU A 222 -2.25 -2.13 16.63
CA LEU A 222 -1.84 -1.52 15.38
C LEU A 222 -0.46 -2.00 14.96
N GLY A 223 -0.35 -2.62 13.80
CA GLY A 223 0.88 -3.14 13.23
C GLY A 223 0.96 -2.88 11.73
N GLY A 224 1.91 -3.53 11.07
CA GLY A 224 2.15 -3.41 9.64
C GLY A 224 3.40 -2.62 9.27
N GLY A 225 3.69 -2.51 7.99
CA GLY A 225 4.94 -1.95 7.49
C GLY A 225 5.18 -0.51 7.86
N LEU A 226 4.16 0.33 7.77
CA LEU A 226 4.27 1.75 8.10
C LEU A 226 4.53 1.95 9.61
N VAL A 227 3.78 1.23 10.45
CA VAL A 227 3.96 1.26 11.92
C VAL A 227 5.35 0.78 12.31
N THR A 228 5.83 -0.29 11.69
CA THR A 228 7.18 -0.80 11.89
C THR A 228 8.24 0.27 11.60
N SER A 229 8.09 0.98 10.48
CA SER A 229 9.01 2.06 10.11
C SER A 229 8.92 3.25 11.08
N TRP A 230 7.75 3.58 11.60
CA TRP A 230 7.60 4.61 12.63
C TRP A 230 8.33 4.25 13.93
N LEU A 231 8.16 3.02 14.41
CA LEU A 231 8.71 2.55 15.68
C LEU A 231 10.23 2.33 15.66
N ARG A 232 10.82 2.14 14.48
CA ARG A 232 12.27 1.97 14.34
C ARG A 232 13.06 3.27 14.35
N ARG A 233 12.40 4.42 14.40
CA ARG A 233 13.08 5.70 14.45
C ARG A 233 13.83 5.86 15.78
N PRO A 234 15.02 6.47 15.75
CA PRO A 234 15.70 6.87 16.99
C PRO A 234 14.77 7.77 17.82
N HIS A 235 14.64 7.47 19.12
CA HIS A 235 13.80 8.21 20.06
C HIS A 235 12.29 8.24 19.70
N ALA A 236 11.79 7.23 18.98
CA ALA A 236 10.35 7.09 18.74
C ALA A 236 9.61 7.03 20.08
N ARG A 237 8.57 7.87 20.20
CA ARG A 237 7.63 7.83 21.31
C ARG A 237 6.31 7.31 20.77
N ASP A 238 5.51 6.70 21.63
CA ASP A 238 4.14 6.36 21.28
C ASP A 238 3.25 7.61 21.37
N PRO A 239 2.83 8.19 20.24
CA PRO A 239 1.94 9.35 20.27
C PRO A 239 0.46 8.95 20.35
N PHE A 240 0.13 7.64 20.40
CA PHE A 240 -1.22 7.09 20.29
C PHE A 240 -1.69 6.40 21.56
N ASP A 241 -0.99 6.63 22.65
CA ASP A 241 -1.36 6.13 23.98
C ASP A 241 -2.80 6.52 24.35
N GLY A 242 -3.57 5.58 24.91
CA GLY A 242 -4.99 5.74 25.20
C GLY A 242 -5.92 5.53 23.98
N LEU A 243 -5.44 5.62 22.74
CA LEU A 243 -6.20 5.32 21.52
C LEU A 243 -5.95 3.90 21.02
N VAL A 244 -4.69 3.46 21.04
CA VAL A 244 -4.22 2.13 20.61
C VAL A 244 -3.58 1.43 21.80
N ASP A 245 -3.99 0.19 22.08
CA ASP A 245 -3.47 -0.54 23.24
C ASP A 245 -2.08 -1.13 23.01
N ASN A 246 -1.77 -1.48 21.76
CA ASN A 246 -0.46 -2.01 21.39
C ASN A 246 -0.01 -1.55 20.00
N LEU A 247 1.20 -1.02 19.91
CA LEU A 247 1.92 -0.81 18.64
C LEU A 247 2.91 -1.96 18.44
N VAL A 248 2.82 -2.65 17.29
CA VAL A 248 3.65 -3.83 17.00
C VAL A 248 4.57 -3.57 15.82
N ALA A 249 5.89 -3.60 16.09
CA ALA A 249 6.92 -3.53 15.07
C ALA A 249 7.34 -4.92 14.57
N GLY A 250 7.53 -5.06 13.27
CA GLY A 250 7.97 -6.33 12.68
C GLY A 250 6.85 -7.35 12.51
N PRO A 251 7.19 -8.65 12.54
CA PRO A 251 6.21 -9.74 12.42
C PRO A 251 5.26 -9.76 13.61
N GLY A 252 3.96 -9.76 13.33
CA GLY A 252 2.93 -9.74 14.37
C GLY A 252 2.47 -11.12 14.85
N GLU A 253 2.95 -12.20 14.24
CA GLU A 253 2.46 -13.56 14.40
C GLU A 253 2.54 -14.04 15.85
N GLU A 254 3.73 -14.00 16.45
CA GLU A 254 3.94 -14.44 17.84
C GLU A 254 3.25 -13.53 18.84
N PHE A 255 3.26 -12.21 18.58
CA PHE A 255 2.55 -11.27 19.44
C PHE A 255 1.06 -11.60 19.51
N LEU A 256 0.41 -11.80 18.36
CA LEU A 256 -1.00 -12.13 18.28
C LEU A 256 -1.31 -13.50 18.90
N LEU A 257 -0.46 -14.49 18.72
CA LEU A 257 -0.61 -15.80 19.33
C LEU A 257 -0.54 -15.71 20.87
N ASN A 258 0.45 -14.99 21.39
CA ASN A 258 0.60 -14.79 22.83
C ASN A 258 -0.59 -14.01 23.41
N LEU A 259 -1.07 -12.99 22.69
CA LEU A 259 -2.26 -12.25 23.06
C LEU A 259 -3.48 -13.17 23.18
N ALA A 260 -3.71 -14.04 22.18
CA ALA A 260 -4.82 -14.98 22.18
C ALA A 260 -4.72 -16.00 23.35
N LYS A 261 -3.53 -16.54 23.61
CA LYS A 261 -3.29 -17.48 24.71
C LYS A 261 -3.52 -16.84 26.08
N ASN A 262 -3.01 -15.62 26.30
CA ASN A 262 -3.12 -14.92 27.57
C ASN A 262 -4.56 -14.47 27.87
N CYS A 263 -5.34 -14.12 26.86
CA CYS A 263 -6.76 -13.80 27.04
C CYS A 263 -7.62 -15.06 27.32
N GLY A 264 -7.22 -16.24 26.79
CA GLY A 264 -7.90 -17.52 27.04
C GLY A 264 -7.70 -18.07 28.46
N SER A 265 -6.60 -17.72 29.12
CA SER A 265 -6.31 -18.14 30.50
C SER A 265 -6.95 -17.23 31.58
N GLY A 266 -7.42 -16.02 31.21
CA GLY A 266 -7.98 -15.03 32.13
C GLY A 266 -9.48 -15.22 32.50
N ILE A 267 -10.13 -16.30 32.06
CA ILE A 267 -11.55 -16.60 32.45
C ILE A 267 -11.65 -17.22 33.87
N ARG A 268 -10.52 -17.44 34.53
CA ARG A 268 -10.49 -17.85 35.95
C ARG A 268 -9.56 -16.91 36.72
N GLU A 269 -10.09 -15.77 37.15
CA GLU A 269 -9.82 -15.08 38.40
C GLU A 269 -10.32 -13.64 38.31
N GLY A 270 -11.31 -13.33 39.16
CA GLY A 270 -11.85 -11.98 39.26
C GLY A 270 -10.86 -11.05 39.95
N GLY A 271 -10.62 -9.92 39.34
CA GLY A 271 -9.89 -8.82 39.91
C GLY A 271 -10.38 -7.51 39.32
N HIS A 272 -11.20 -6.79 40.07
CA HIS A 272 -11.61 -5.43 39.79
C HIS A 272 -10.40 -4.52 39.65
N HIS A 273 -10.23 -3.90 38.49
CA HIS A 273 -9.56 -2.61 38.37
C HIS A 273 -10.51 -1.59 37.74
N SER A 274 -11.14 -0.84 38.63
CA SER A 274 -11.84 0.41 38.35
C SER A 274 -10.85 1.51 38.13
N GLY A 275 -10.87 2.16 36.98
CA GLY A 275 -10.10 3.39 36.73
C GLY A 275 -9.78 3.62 35.26
N GLY A 276 -10.73 4.10 34.47
CA GLY A 276 -10.48 4.46 33.08
C GLY A 276 -11.58 5.31 32.41
N GLY A 277 -12.56 5.77 33.17
CA GLY A 277 -13.72 6.48 32.64
C GLY A 277 -13.64 8.01 32.55
N GLU A 278 -12.66 8.66 33.19
CA GLU A 278 -12.71 10.12 33.38
C GLU A 278 -11.73 10.96 32.53
N ILE A 279 -10.87 10.34 31.72
CA ILE A 279 -9.83 11.07 30.99
C ILE A 279 -10.34 11.62 29.63
N TRP A 280 -11.41 11.07 29.06
CA TRP A 280 -11.91 11.48 27.75
C TRP A 280 -12.76 12.76 27.78
N ASP A 281 -13.51 13.02 28.84
CA ASP A 281 -14.35 14.21 28.95
C ASP A 281 -13.53 15.51 29.16
N THR A 282 -12.29 15.42 29.61
CA THR A 282 -11.43 16.58 29.88
C THR A 282 -10.63 17.06 28.65
N MET A 283 -10.47 16.26 27.61
CA MET A 283 -9.77 16.65 26.39
C MET A 283 -10.64 17.35 25.33
N VAL A 284 -11.97 17.19 25.41
CA VAL A 284 -12.91 17.77 24.43
C VAL A 284 -13.36 19.17 24.83
N SER A 285 -13.13 19.63 26.06
CA SER A 285 -13.70 20.88 26.61
C SER A 285 -12.69 22.04 26.80
N ARG A 286 -11.59 22.08 26.08
CA ARG A 286 -10.78 23.29 25.97
C ARG A 286 -10.93 23.95 24.61
N ASP A 287 -12.05 24.65 24.48
CA ASP A 287 -12.28 25.71 23.49
C ASP A 287 -11.34 26.88 23.79
N ASP A 288 -10.20 26.91 23.14
CA ASP A 288 -9.31 28.09 23.16
C ASP A 288 -9.74 29.05 22.04
N ASN A 289 -10.62 29.95 22.43
CA ASN A 289 -11.21 31.00 21.64
C ASN A 289 -10.16 32.11 21.34
N ARG A 290 -9.16 31.82 20.48
CA ARG A 290 -8.26 32.79 19.87
C ARG A 290 -8.27 32.66 18.38
N LYS A 291 -9.08 33.51 17.72
CA LYS A 291 -9.02 33.74 16.28
C LYS A 291 -7.62 34.26 15.90
N PRO A 292 -6.85 33.59 15.05
CA PRO A 292 -5.77 34.25 14.33
C PRO A 292 -6.32 34.95 13.10
N ALA A 293 -5.87 36.17 12.89
CA ALA A 293 -6.23 37.03 11.77
C ALA A 293 -5.93 36.34 10.43
N ALA A 294 -6.92 36.29 9.55
CA ALA A 294 -6.82 35.81 8.19
C ALA A 294 -5.79 36.63 7.40
N ARG A 295 -4.65 36.05 7.11
CA ARG A 295 -3.82 36.46 5.97
C ARG A 295 -4.14 35.48 4.83
N SER A 296 -4.82 36.00 3.83
CA SER A 296 -5.07 35.34 2.56
C SER A 296 -3.73 35.07 1.86
N ILE A 297 -3.27 33.84 1.92
CA ILE A 297 -2.24 33.32 1.00
C ILE A 297 -3.01 32.67 -0.13
N GLN A 298 -3.03 33.34 -1.30
CA GLN A 298 -3.49 32.75 -2.54
C GLN A 298 -2.64 31.52 -2.84
N ALA A 299 -3.27 30.35 -2.76
CA ALA A 299 -2.69 29.12 -3.27
C ALA A 299 -2.56 29.25 -4.81
N PRO A 300 -1.40 28.93 -5.40
CA PRO A 300 -1.28 28.90 -6.84
C PRO A 300 -2.24 27.85 -7.41
N ALA A 301 -3.01 28.25 -8.43
CA ALA A 301 -3.88 27.36 -9.19
C ALA A 301 -3.04 26.19 -9.75
N TYR A 302 -3.30 25.00 -9.24
CA TYR A 302 -2.70 23.78 -9.78
C TYR A 302 -3.46 23.37 -11.03
N ASP A 303 -2.73 23.34 -12.15
CA ASP A 303 -3.22 22.80 -13.41
C ASP A 303 -3.52 21.29 -13.23
N MET A 304 -4.80 20.95 -13.26
CA MET A 304 -5.32 19.59 -13.02
C MET A 304 -4.82 18.53 -14.01
N THR A 305 -4.13 18.91 -15.06
CA THR A 305 -3.57 17.97 -16.06
C THR A 305 -2.23 17.35 -15.65
N VAL A 306 -1.59 17.85 -14.60
CA VAL A 306 -0.26 17.39 -14.13
C VAL A 306 -0.34 16.51 -12.86
N VAL A 307 -1.47 16.47 -12.17
CA VAL A 307 -1.63 15.82 -10.85
C VAL A 307 -1.67 14.29 -10.93
N HIS A 308 -1.90 13.70 -12.11
CA HIS A 308 -1.99 12.23 -12.22
C HIS A 308 -0.66 11.47 -12.03
N ASP A 309 0.48 12.15 -12.02
CA ASP A 309 1.79 11.48 -11.99
C ASP A 309 2.65 11.73 -10.73
N THR A 310 2.31 12.73 -9.91
CA THR A 310 3.13 13.05 -8.72
C THR A 310 2.73 12.28 -7.49
N THR A 311 1.49 11.84 -7.37
CA THR A 311 1.00 11.01 -6.27
C THR A 311 1.43 9.55 -6.38
N ALA A 312 1.53 9.01 -7.60
CA ALA A 312 2.12 7.69 -7.85
C ALA A 312 3.59 7.61 -7.40
N ILE A 313 4.33 8.71 -7.48
CA ILE A 313 5.75 8.77 -7.08
C ILE A 313 5.91 8.63 -5.56
N HIS A 314 4.95 9.07 -4.74
CA HIS A 314 5.03 8.94 -3.27
C HIS A 314 4.58 7.56 -2.78
N SER A 315 3.61 6.95 -3.43
CA SER A 315 3.11 5.63 -3.06
C SER A 315 4.06 4.50 -3.48
N ASP A 316 4.74 4.64 -4.62
CA ASP A 316 5.56 3.56 -5.18
C ASP A 316 6.90 3.35 -4.48
N LEU A 317 7.44 4.37 -3.78
CA LEU A 317 8.66 4.21 -2.97
C LEU A 317 8.38 3.59 -1.59
N VAL A 318 7.14 3.62 -1.12
CA VAL A 318 6.68 2.97 0.12
C VAL A 318 5.96 1.65 -0.19
N SER A 319 5.46 1.49 -1.41
CA SER A 319 4.76 0.29 -1.87
C SER A 319 5.73 -0.78 -2.37
N HIS A 320 6.62 -1.24 -1.52
CA HIS A 320 7.02 -2.62 -1.67
C HIS A 320 5.85 -3.46 -1.19
N ASP A 321 5.15 -4.11 -2.13
CA ASP A 321 4.10 -5.11 -1.86
C ASP A 321 4.70 -6.36 -1.15
N ALA A 322 5.72 -6.17 -0.33
CA ALA A 322 6.28 -7.24 0.46
C ALA A 322 5.47 -7.37 1.75
N PRO A 323 4.99 -8.56 2.09
CA PRO A 323 4.47 -8.81 3.43
C PRO A 323 5.57 -8.45 4.41
N VAL A 324 5.21 -7.61 5.36
CA VAL A 324 6.15 -7.08 6.34
C VAL A 324 6.48 -8.17 7.35
N SER A 325 7.49 -8.94 7.05
CA SER A 325 8.19 -9.74 8.04
C SER A 325 9.48 -9.00 8.40
N ARG A 326 9.40 -8.10 9.35
CA ARG A 326 10.54 -7.32 9.83
C ARG A 326 10.85 -7.72 11.25
N VAL A 327 12.04 -8.20 11.46
CA VAL A 327 12.54 -8.70 12.72
C VAL A 327 13.34 -7.64 13.44
N CYS A 328 13.12 -7.51 14.74
CA CYS A 328 13.95 -6.72 15.64
C CYS A 328 15.33 -7.37 15.91
N TRP A 329 16.27 -6.55 16.27
CA TRP A 329 17.68 -6.83 16.49
C TRP A 329 17.94 -7.60 17.78
N SER A 330 18.91 -8.52 17.73
CA SER A 330 19.77 -8.84 18.87
C SER A 330 21.18 -8.35 18.56
N ASP A 331 21.71 -7.48 19.40
CA ASP A 331 23.15 -7.22 19.47
C ASP A 331 23.82 -8.44 20.09
N ASN A 332 24.64 -9.14 19.31
CA ASN A 332 25.68 -9.99 19.86
C ASN A 332 27.04 -9.45 19.42
N GLY A 333 27.70 -8.84 20.39
CA GLY A 333 29.11 -8.96 20.60
C GLY A 333 30.04 -7.97 19.93
N ALA A 334 30.51 -7.01 20.64
CA ALA A 334 31.88 -6.94 21.14
C ALA A 334 32.10 -5.59 21.81
N ALA A 335 32.65 -5.68 23.00
CA ALA A 335 32.94 -4.59 23.91
C ALA A 335 34.03 -3.65 23.40
N SER A 336 33.83 -2.31 23.61
CA SER A 336 34.77 -1.50 24.41
C SER A 336 34.35 -0.03 24.40
N GLY A 337 34.35 0.61 25.59
CA GLY A 337 34.54 2.05 25.74
C GLY A 337 33.33 2.88 26.17
N ARG A 338 33.13 2.94 27.46
CA ARG A 338 32.45 3.93 28.32
C ARG A 338 32.12 5.30 27.72
N ALA A 339 30.83 5.71 27.82
CA ALA A 339 30.43 6.96 28.49
C ALA A 339 28.92 6.85 28.80
N GLY A 340 28.57 7.03 30.09
CA GLY A 340 27.22 6.87 30.59
C GLY A 340 26.28 7.96 30.11
N LEU A 341 25.10 7.54 29.61
CA LEU A 341 23.87 8.30 29.55
C LEU A 341 22.76 7.38 30.04
N ALA A 342 21.95 7.90 30.95
CA ALA A 342 20.90 7.17 31.66
C ALA A 342 19.97 6.43 30.70
N ASP A 343 19.84 5.13 30.95
CA ASP A 343 18.92 4.19 30.32
C ASP A 343 17.49 4.49 30.84
N ASN A 344 16.72 5.24 30.07
CA ASN A 344 15.29 5.29 30.22
C ASN A 344 14.73 4.23 29.28
N GLY A 345 14.47 3.04 29.80
CA GLY A 345 13.87 1.93 29.12
C GLY A 345 12.52 2.31 28.46
N PRO A 346 12.03 1.54 27.47
CA PRO A 346 10.77 1.81 26.80
C PRO A 346 9.62 1.78 27.79
N GLY A 347 8.71 2.77 27.69
CA GLY A 347 7.51 2.85 28.50
C GLY A 347 6.58 1.63 28.31
N PRO A 348 5.65 1.37 29.25
CA PRO A 348 4.73 0.24 29.18
C PRO A 348 3.83 0.33 27.93
N GLY A 349 3.94 -0.65 27.03
CA GLY A 349 3.23 -0.72 25.74
C GLY A 349 4.12 -1.07 24.55
N TRP A 350 5.44 -1.00 24.72
CA TRP A 350 6.40 -1.38 23.68
C TRP A 350 6.70 -2.88 23.71
N THR A 351 6.31 -3.59 22.64
CA THR A 351 6.68 -4.99 22.46
C THR A 351 7.39 -5.15 21.12
N GLY A 352 8.73 -5.19 21.16
CA GLY A 352 9.55 -5.70 20.07
C GLY A 352 9.63 -7.22 20.19
N ALA A 353 9.00 -7.96 19.27
CA ALA A 353 9.13 -9.41 19.23
C ALA A 353 10.14 -9.82 18.17
N GLU A 354 11.16 -10.61 18.55
CA GLU A 354 11.97 -11.33 17.58
C GLU A 354 11.16 -12.50 17.03
N ALA A 355 10.94 -12.53 15.70
CA ALA A 355 10.25 -13.66 15.07
C ALA A 355 11.15 -14.89 15.10
N ARG A 356 10.63 -15.99 15.62
CA ARG A 356 11.28 -17.31 15.49
C ARG A 356 11.25 -17.76 14.03
N PRO A 357 12.17 -18.63 13.57
CA PRO A 357 12.19 -19.13 12.20
C PRO A 357 10.87 -19.75 11.73
N GLU A 358 10.13 -20.38 12.64
CA GLU A 358 8.83 -21.04 12.39
C GLU A 358 7.73 -20.05 11.96
N VAL A 359 7.81 -18.79 12.40
CA VAL A 359 6.85 -17.72 12.06
C VAL A 359 6.85 -17.41 10.56
N VAL A 360 8.02 -17.48 9.91
CA VAL A 360 8.16 -17.20 8.48
C VAL A 360 7.60 -18.35 7.62
N SER A 361 7.40 -19.53 8.19
CA SER A 361 7.06 -20.74 7.46
C SER A 361 5.56 -21.02 7.27
N SER A 362 4.67 -20.19 7.85
CA SER A 362 3.22 -20.42 7.76
C SER A 362 2.68 -20.05 6.38
N CYS A 363 1.84 -20.93 5.83
CA CYS A 363 1.14 -20.67 4.57
C CYS A 363 0.03 -19.62 4.80
N PRO A 364 -0.10 -18.59 3.98
CA PRO A 364 -1.18 -17.61 4.09
C PRO A 364 -2.58 -18.23 3.95
N ASP A 365 -3.57 -17.65 4.59
CA ASP A 365 -4.99 -18.03 4.43
C ASP A 365 -5.76 -16.92 3.68
N TYR A 366 -6.21 -17.24 2.47
CA TYR A 366 -6.98 -16.33 1.62
C TYR A 366 -8.47 -16.66 1.54
N ARG A 367 -8.97 -17.65 2.28
CA ARG A 367 -10.38 -18.12 2.18
C ARG A 367 -11.42 -17.06 2.49
N ALA A 368 -11.07 -16.06 3.32
CA ALA A 368 -11.95 -14.94 3.66
C ALA A 368 -12.06 -13.87 2.56
N PHE A 369 -11.30 -13.97 1.46
CA PHE A 369 -11.21 -12.94 0.44
C PHE A 369 -11.75 -13.42 -0.91
N PRO A 370 -13.08 -13.30 -1.15
CA PRO A 370 -13.67 -13.73 -2.42
C PRO A 370 -13.17 -12.88 -3.59
N GLY A 371 -12.82 -13.53 -4.69
CA GLY A 371 -12.19 -12.90 -5.85
C GLY A 371 -12.99 -11.76 -6.49
N GLU A 372 -14.32 -11.78 -6.38
CA GLU A 372 -15.20 -10.74 -6.89
C GLU A 372 -15.11 -9.39 -6.14
N LEU A 373 -14.42 -9.33 -5.02
CA LEU A 373 -14.13 -8.06 -4.35
C LEU A 373 -13.08 -7.22 -5.10
N TYR A 374 -12.23 -7.87 -5.90
CA TYR A 374 -11.05 -7.22 -6.48
C TYR A 374 -11.27 -6.80 -7.93
N LEU A 375 -10.68 -5.64 -8.30
CA LEU A 375 -10.70 -5.08 -9.65
C LEU A 375 -9.53 -5.64 -10.48
N ALA A 376 -9.56 -6.94 -10.73
CA ALA A 376 -8.55 -7.68 -11.46
C ALA A 376 -9.23 -8.72 -12.38
N PRO A 377 -8.57 -9.19 -13.46
CA PRO A 377 -9.17 -10.09 -14.47
C PRO A 377 -9.31 -11.54 -13.99
N GLY A 378 -9.41 -11.76 -12.73
CA GLY A 378 -9.48 -13.01 -12.00
C GLY A 378 -8.73 -12.91 -10.68
N PRO A 379 -8.80 -13.92 -9.80
CA PRO A 379 -8.09 -13.90 -8.53
C PRO A 379 -6.58 -13.78 -8.76
N ILE A 380 -5.95 -12.79 -8.12
CA ILE A 380 -4.48 -12.69 -8.06
C ILE A 380 -4.05 -13.25 -6.71
N LEU A 381 -3.10 -14.17 -6.71
CA LEU A 381 -2.49 -14.75 -5.52
C LEU A 381 -1.22 -13.97 -5.16
N PRO A 382 -1.23 -13.07 -4.16
CA PRO A 382 -0.01 -12.48 -3.66
C PRO A 382 0.73 -13.48 -2.76
N TYR A 383 2.02 -13.71 -3.01
CA TYR A 383 2.83 -14.65 -2.24
C TYR A 383 4.24 -14.11 -2.03
N SER A 384 4.81 -14.33 -0.85
CA SER A 384 6.18 -13.96 -0.52
C SER A 384 7.01 -15.19 -0.21
N ALA A 385 8.06 -15.41 -0.99
CA ALA A 385 9.02 -16.50 -0.77
C ALA A 385 10.18 -16.06 0.14
N ALA A 386 10.31 -14.78 0.44
CA ALA A 386 11.35 -14.27 1.32
C ALA A 386 10.90 -13.01 2.04
N ALA A 387 11.48 -12.75 3.21
CA ALA A 387 11.47 -11.46 3.86
C ALA A 387 12.79 -10.73 3.61
N GLY A 388 12.73 -9.39 3.47
CA GLY A 388 13.90 -8.57 3.18
C GLY A 388 14.43 -8.74 1.75
N CYS A 389 15.61 -8.18 1.48
CA CYS A 389 16.26 -8.24 0.17
C CYS A 389 17.58 -8.99 0.26
N TRP A 390 17.81 -9.97 -0.62
CA TRP A 390 19.04 -10.76 -0.63
C TRP A 390 20.31 -9.97 -0.99
N TRP A 391 20.16 -8.81 -1.70
CA TRP A 391 21.30 -7.96 -2.05
C TRP A 391 21.81 -7.10 -0.89
N ARG A 392 20.93 -6.41 -0.15
CA ARG A 392 21.19 -5.66 1.09
C ARG A 392 22.33 -4.61 1.02
N ARG A 393 22.64 -4.06 -0.16
CA ARG A 393 23.77 -3.13 -0.31
C ARG A 393 23.38 -1.76 -0.85
N CYS A 394 22.21 -1.64 -1.50
CA CYS A 394 21.80 -0.38 -2.12
C CYS A 394 21.69 0.75 -1.08
N ARG A 395 22.49 1.80 -1.24
CA ARG A 395 22.58 2.93 -0.29
C ARG A 395 21.32 3.81 -0.26
N PHE A 396 20.47 3.70 -1.27
CA PHE A 396 19.22 4.46 -1.37
C PHE A 396 18.01 3.72 -0.78
N CYS A 397 18.16 2.44 -0.47
CA CYS A 397 17.04 1.56 -0.20
C CYS A 397 16.63 1.61 1.29
N PRO A 398 15.33 1.82 1.61
CA PRO A 398 14.85 1.72 2.99
C PRO A 398 15.19 0.39 3.67
N GLU A 399 15.11 -0.74 2.93
CA GLU A 399 15.48 -2.06 3.45
C GLU A 399 16.92 -2.12 3.99
N THR A 400 17.84 -1.45 3.28
CA THR A 400 19.24 -1.36 3.72
C THR A 400 19.38 -0.38 4.88
N ALA A 401 18.71 0.78 4.81
CA ALA A 401 18.74 1.80 5.85
C ALA A 401 18.16 1.29 7.18
N GLU A 402 17.08 0.54 7.12
CA GLU A 402 16.45 -0.11 8.28
C GLU A 402 17.14 -1.42 8.68
N ARG A 403 18.18 -1.84 7.96
CA ARG A 403 18.96 -3.07 8.21
C ARG A 403 18.12 -4.34 8.28
N ASN A 404 17.07 -4.44 7.43
CA ASN A 404 16.19 -5.60 7.40
C ASN A 404 16.94 -6.88 7.03
N PRO A 405 16.83 -7.98 7.81
CA PRO A 405 17.49 -9.23 7.49
C PRO A 405 16.82 -9.92 6.30
N TYR A 406 17.62 -10.59 5.47
CA TYR A 406 17.10 -11.45 4.42
C TYR A 406 16.82 -12.85 4.98
N ARG A 407 15.58 -13.33 4.82
CA ARG A 407 15.10 -14.63 5.29
C ARG A 407 14.30 -15.32 4.19
N PRO A 408 14.93 -16.18 3.37
CA PRO A 408 14.21 -16.96 2.35
C PRO A 408 13.48 -18.14 2.98
N LEU A 409 12.34 -18.52 2.39
CA LEU A 409 11.73 -19.83 2.61
C LEU A 409 12.50 -20.90 1.81
N PRO A 410 12.59 -22.14 2.32
CA PRO A 410 13.05 -23.27 1.53
C PRO A 410 12.20 -23.45 0.26
N ALA A 411 12.82 -23.83 -0.86
CA ALA A 411 12.11 -23.96 -2.13
C ALA A 411 10.98 -25.00 -2.06
N GLU A 412 11.18 -26.09 -1.35
CA GLU A 412 10.18 -27.14 -1.12
C GLU A 412 8.93 -26.58 -0.43
N LYS A 413 9.12 -25.70 0.55
CA LYS A 413 8.04 -25.02 1.25
C LYS A 413 7.28 -24.07 0.31
N VAL A 414 8.02 -23.29 -0.51
CA VAL A 414 7.41 -22.39 -1.50
C VAL A 414 6.51 -23.18 -2.46
N PHE A 415 6.98 -24.30 -2.99
CA PHE A 415 6.19 -25.12 -3.91
C PHE A 415 5.00 -25.80 -3.23
N ALA A 416 5.16 -26.29 -2.00
CA ALA A 416 4.06 -26.87 -1.23
C ALA A 416 2.96 -25.84 -0.95
N ASP A 417 3.34 -24.61 -0.57
CA ASP A 417 2.38 -23.53 -0.36
C ASP A 417 1.67 -23.14 -1.66
N LEU A 418 2.42 -22.96 -2.76
CA LEU A 418 1.84 -22.60 -4.05
C LEU A 418 0.92 -23.69 -4.60
N ASP A 419 1.27 -24.97 -4.44
CA ASP A 419 0.40 -26.10 -4.83
C ASP A 419 -0.93 -26.08 -4.04
N ARG A 420 -0.88 -25.83 -2.73
CA ARG A 420 -2.06 -25.69 -1.89
C ARG A 420 -2.89 -24.47 -2.30
N LEU A 421 -2.28 -23.28 -2.35
CA LEU A 421 -2.97 -22.03 -2.59
C LEU A 421 -3.56 -21.93 -4.00
N THR A 422 -2.89 -22.50 -5.01
CA THR A 422 -3.43 -22.55 -6.38
C THR A 422 -4.65 -23.45 -6.48
N LYS A 423 -4.68 -24.56 -5.74
CA LYS A 423 -5.87 -25.42 -5.67
C LYS A 423 -7.03 -24.75 -4.94
N GLU A 424 -6.76 -24.02 -3.86
CA GLU A 424 -7.77 -23.36 -3.04
C GLU A 424 -8.37 -22.12 -3.74
N MET A 425 -7.53 -21.27 -4.35
CA MET A 425 -7.95 -19.98 -4.92
C MET A 425 -8.24 -20.02 -6.41
N ASN A 426 -7.74 -21.02 -7.14
CA ASN A 426 -7.73 -21.06 -8.60
C ASN A 426 -7.32 -19.72 -9.23
N PRO A 427 -6.11 -19.21 -8.93
CA PRO A 427 -5.72 -17.87 -9.32
C PRO A 427 -5.44 -17.77 -10.82
N ALA A 428 -5.82 -16.63 -11.41
CA ALA A 428 -5.44 -16.29 -12.78
C ALA A 428 -3.97 -15.87 -12.88
N LEU A 429 -3.35 -15.44 -11.74
CA LEU A 429 -2.01 -14.88 -11.72
C LEU A 429 -1.41 -14.98 -10.31
N ILE A 430 -0.11 -15.29 -10.22
CA ILE A 430 0.65 -15.21 -8.96
C ILE A 430 1.50 -13.94 -8.98
N HIS A 431 1.40 -13.13 -7.93
CA HIS A 431 2.25 -11.97 -7.66
C HIS A 431 3.27 -12.31 -6.58
N PHE A 432 4.55 -12.49 -6.96
CA PHE A 432 5.61 -12.61 -5.98
C PHE A 432 5.94 -11.25 -5.37
N LEU A 433 5.69 -11.13 -4.05
CA LEU A 433 5.84 -9.89 -3.28
C LEU A 433 7.26 -9.64 -2.78
N ASP A 434 8.20 -10.53 -3.09
CA ASP A 434 9.60 -10.40 -2.69
C ASP A 434 10.18 -9.05 -3.14
N ASN A 435 10.94 -8.37 -2.28
CA ASN A 435 11.66 -7.15 -2.63
C ASN A 435 12.62 -7.35 -3.82
N ALA A 436 13.13 -8.56 -3.96
CA ALA A 436 13.81 -9.08 -5.13
C ALA A 436 13.85 -10.61 -5.04
N MET A 437 13.19 -11.30 -5.94
CA MET A 437 13.28 -12.74 -6.07
C MET A 437 14.76 -13.15 -6.20
N SER A 438 15.19 -14.10 -5.37
CA SER A 438 16.59 -14.53 -5.38
C SER A 438 16.93 -15.33 -6.65
N PRO A 439 18.20 -15.34 -7.08
CA PRO A 439 18.64 -16.21 -8.17
C PRO A 439 18.32 -17.69 -7.94
N ALA A 440 18.37 -18.15 -6.68
CA ALA A 440 18.02 -19.52 -6.30
C ALA A 440 16.53 -19.82 -6.51
N LEU A 441 15.65 -18.89 -6.09
CA LEU A 441 14.19 -19.01 -6.31
C LEU A 441 13.86 -19.02 -7.80
N LEU A 442 14.43 -18.10 -8.59
CA LEU A 442 14.23 -18.05 -10.05
C LEU A 442 14.72 -19.36 -10.72
N ALA A 443 15.85 -19.92 -10.27
CA ALA A 443 16.35 -21.20 -10.77
C ALA A 443 15.43 -22.36 -10.38
N ALA A 444 14.84 -22.34 -9.21
CA ALA A 444 13.89 -23.36 -8.76
C ALA A 444 12.59 -23.29 -9.59
N LEU A 445 12.01 -22.12 -9.78
CA LEU A 445 10.83 -21.90 -10.63
C LEU A 445 11.08 -22.31 -12.09
N ALA A 446 12.26 -22.03 -12.64
CA ALA A 446 12.63 -22.46 -14.00
C ALA A 446 12.74 -23.99 -14.18
N ARG A 447 12.88 -24.75 -13.09
CA ARG A 447 12.91 -26.22 -13.09
C ARG A 447 11.56 -26.84 -12.77
N HIS A 448 10.76 -26.17 -11.94
CA HIS A 448 9.49 -26.67 -11.42
C HIS A 448 8.39 -25.63 -11.69
N PRO A 449 7.71 -25.71 -12.85
CA PRO A 449 6.61 -24.81 -13.18
C PRO A 449 5.47 -24.93 -12.17
N VAL A 450 4.90 -23.79 -11.77
CA VAL A 450 3.78 -23.73 -10.81
C VAL A 450 2.40 -23.83 -11.48
N GLY A 451 2.35 -23.96 -12.80
CA GLY A 451 1.10 -24.18 -13.56
C GLY A 451 0.22 -22.93 -13.72
N VAL A 452 0.59 -21.79 -13.15
CA VAL A 452 -0.12 -20.52 -13.20
C VAL A 452 0.84 -19.43 -13.65
N PRO A 453 0.43 -18.48 -14.50
CA PRO A 453 1.25 -17.32 -14.83
C PRO A 453 1.69 -16.57 -13.58
N TRP A 454 2.93 -16.04 -13.59
CA TRP A 454 3.46 -15.34 -12.45
C TRP A 454 4.36 -14.15 -12.84
N TYR A 455 4.51 -13.21 -11.91
CA TYR A 455 5.41 -12.06 -12.02
C TYR A 455 5.97 -11.66 -10.64
N GLY A 456 7.02 -10.87 -10.63
CA GLY A 456 7.62 -10.35 -9.39
C GLY A 456 8.79 -9.42 -9.65
N PHE A 457 9.39 -8.89 -8.57
CA PHE A 457 10.63 -8.13 -8.66
C PHE A 457 11.83 -9.05 -8.80
N ALA A 458 12.72 -8.73 -9.72
CA ALA A 458 14.02 -9.38 -9.86
C ALA A 458 15.13 -8.33 -10.01
N ARG A 459 16.33 -8.69 -9.58
CA ARG A 459 17.51 -7.89 -9.87
C ARG A 459 18.09 -8.28 -11.23
N ILE A 460 18.66 -7.30 -11.92
CA ILE A 460 19.48 -7.52 -13.10
C ILE A 460 20.72 -8.30 -12.70
N THR A 461 20.89 -9.51 -13.26
CA THR A 461 21.97 -10.46 -12.95
C THR A 461 22.46 -11.14 -14.22
N GLU A 462 23.66 -11.71 -14.19
CA GLU A 462 24.21 -12.52 -15.30
C GLU A 462 23.31 -13.74 -15.62
N GLN A 463 22.62 -14.31 -14.64
CA GLN A 463 21.68 -15.39 -14.86
C GLN A 463 20.53 -15.00 -15.79
N LEU A 464 19.96 -13.79 -15.61
CA LEU A 464 18.91 -13.26 -16.48
C LEU A 464 19.45 -12.75 -17.84
N ALA A 465 20.75 -12.51 -17.95
CA ALA A 465 21.38 -12.19 -19.25
C ALA A 465 21.49 -13.40 -20.19
N ALA A 466 21.25 -14.63 -19.68
CA ALA A 466 21.32 -15.86 -20.47
C ALA A 466 19.96 -16.16 -21.16
N PRO A 467 19.86 -16.11 -22.51
CA PRO A 467 18.59 -16.31 -23.22
C PRO A 467 17.94 -17.67 -22.96
N LYS A 468 18.76 -18.73 -22.79
CA LYS A 468 18.25 -20.06 -22.45
C LYS A 468 17.57 -20.11 -21.07
N PHE A 469 18.07 -19.34 -20.11
CA PHE A 469 17.47 -19.25 -18.80
C PHE A 469 16.13 -18.48 -18.84
N CYS A 470 16.07 -17.36 -19.55
CA CYS A 470 14.83 -16.60 -19.72
C CYS A 470 13.74 -17.43 -20.42
N ARG A 471 14.09 -18.25 -21.42
CA ARG A 471 13.12 -19.18 -22.03
C ARG A 471 12.54 -20.15 -21.00
N ARG A 472 13.38 -20.80 -20.19
CA ARG A 472 12.90 -21.70 -19.11
C ARG A 472 12.01 -20.97 -18.10
N LEU A 473 12.34 -19.72 -17.75
CA LEU A 473 11.46 -18.91 -16.91
C LEU A 473 10.10 -18.67 -17.59
N ARG A 474 10.09 -18.34 -18.88
CA ARG A 474 8.84 -18.18 -19.63
C ARG A 474 8.02 -19.46 -19.64
N ASP A 475 8.66 -20.58 -19.90
CA ASP A 475 8.04 -21.92 -19.90
C ASP A 475 7.46 -22.27 -18.51
N SER A 476 8.07 -21.77 -17.43
CA SER A 476 7.55 -21.93 -16.06
C SER A 476 6.39 -21.00 -15.70
N GLY A 477 5.95 -20.16 -16.62
CA GLY A 477 4.85 -19.22 -16.41
C GLY A 477 5.26 -17.78 -16.12
N CYS A 478 6.54 -17.41 -16.14
CA CYS A 478 6.97 -16.03 -15.98
C CYS A 478 6.47 -15.15 -17.13
N ILE A 479 5.61 -14.17 -16.84
CA ILE A 479 5.07 -13.27 -17.86
C ILE A 479 5.67 -11.87 -17.80
N MET A 480 6.13 -11.44 -16.64
CA MET A 480 6.73 -10.11 -16.43
C MET A 480 7.74 -10.14 -15.29
N LEU A 481 8.81 -9.38 -15.42
CA LEU A 481 9.72 -9.08 -14.31
C LEU A 481 9.82 -7.57 -14.10
N LYS A 482 9.64 -7.15 -12.84
CA LYS A 482 9.91 -5.79 -12.39
C LYS A 482 11.42 -5.67 -12.12
N LEU A 483 12.09 -4.75 -12.78
CA LEU A 483 13.56 -4.61 -12.74
C LEU A 483 13.96 -3.23 -12.22
N GLY A 484 14.60 -3.17 -11.05
CA GLY A 484 15.21 -1.96 -10.56
C GLY A 484 16.51 -1.65 -11.31
N LEU A 485 16.44 -0.94 -12.44
CA LEU A 485 17.60 -0.41 -13.15
C LEU A 485 18.18 0.81 -12.43
N GLU A 486 17.32 1.70 -11.97
CA GLU A 486 17.52 2.98 -11.27
C GLU A 486 18.14 4.05 -12.17
N SER A 487 19.28 3.80 -12.84
CA SER A 487 19.97 4.76 -13.68
C SER A 487 20.57 4.11 -14.92
N GLY A 488 20.67 4.85 -16.00
CA GLY A 488 21.45 4.52 -17.20
C GLY A 488 22.88 5.10 -17.19
N ASP A 489 23.34 5.59 -16.03
CA ASP A 489 24.71 6.05 -15.82
C ASP A 489 25.45 5.10 -14.88
N GLN A 490 26.57 4.52 -15.33
CA GLN A 490 27.31 3.54 -14.53
C GLN A 490 27.87 4.14 -13.23
N ARG A 491 28.34 5.40 -13.27
CA ARG A 491 28.88 6.06 -12.06
C ARG A 491 27.80 6.25 -10.98
N VAL A 492 26.56 6.53 -11.41
CA VAL A 492 25.43 6.63 -10.47
C VAL A 492 25.13 5.25 -9.88
N LEU A 493 25.07 4.19 -10.70
CA LEU A 493 24.84 2.81 -10.21
C LEU A 493 25.90 2.35 -9.22
N ASP A 494 27.18 2.67 -9.49
CA ASP A 494 28.31 2.35 -8.62
C ASP A 494 28.22 3.11 -7.29
N ALA A 495 27.93 4.41 -7.35
CA ALA A 495 27.76 5.25 -6.15
C ALA A 495 26.59 4.80 -5.25
N LEU A 496 25.53 4.26 -5.87
CA LEU A 496 24.37 3.70 -5.17
C LEU A 496 24.62 2.27 -4.62
N ASP A 497 25.77 1.67 -4.89
CA ASP A 497 26.10 0.27 -4.61
C ASP A 497 25.02 -0.70 -5.16
N LYS A 498 24.52 -0.34 -6.36
CA LYS A 498 23.47 -1.12 -7.00
C LYS A 498 24.00 -2.46 -7.50
N GLY A 499 25.29 -2.55 -7.85
CA GLY A 499 25.92 -3.78 -8.33
C GLY A 499 25.34 -4.26 -9.65
N ILE A 500 25.02 -3.33 -10.55
CA ILE A 500 24.53 -3.60 -11.90
C ILE A 500 25.54 -3.00 -12.89
N ASP A 501 25.95 -3.80 -13.86
CA ASP A 501 26.69 -3.35 -15.05
C ASP A 501 25.69 -3.07 -16.19
N LEU A 502 25.82 -1.92 -16.86
CA LEU A 502 24.90 -1.51 -17.92
C LEU A 502 24.95 -2.42 -19.16
N LYS A 503 26.09 -3.06 -19.45
CA LYS A 503 26.17 -4.05 -20.54
C LYS A 503 25.35 -5.29 -20.20
N THR A 504 25.40 -5.73 -18.93
CA THR A 504 24.57 -6.81 -18.42
C THR A 504 23.10 -6.42 -18.43
N ALA A 505 22.75 -5.19 -18.03
CA ALA A 505 21.38 -4.68 -18.10
C ALA A 505 20.83 -4.72 -19.53
N SER A 506 21.62 -4.30 -20.50
CA SER A 506 21.25 -4.40 -21.92
C SER A 506 20.97 -5.84 -22.34
N ARG A 507 21.88 -6.77 -22.03
CA ARG A 507 21.69 -8.19 -22.35
C ARG A 507 20.43 -8.79 -21.69
N VAL A 508 20.15 -8.44 -20.43
CA VAL A 508 18.94 -8.88 -19.71
C VAL A 508 17.68 -8.40 -20.44
N LEU A 509 17.60 -7.12 -20.78
CA LEU A 509 16.42 -6.57 -21.48
C LEU A 509 16.15 -7.30 -22.80
N TRP A 510 17.19 -7.55 -23.60
CA TRP A 510 17.04 -8.29 -24.86
C TRP A 510 16.73 -9.78 -24.67
N SER A 511 17.29 -10.42 -23.64
CA SER A 511 17.01 -11.83 -23.32
C SER A 511 15.56 -12.03 -22.86
N LEU A 512 15.03 -11.13 -22.03
CA LEU A 512 13.63 -11.13 -21.62
C LEU A 512 12.69 -10.92 -22.80
N LYS A 513 12.98 -9.91 -23.64
CA LYS A 513 12.20 -9.66 -24.87
C LYS A 513 12.18 -10.89 -25.77
N ALA A 514 13.32 -11.49 -26.03
CA ALA A 514 13.44 -12.70 -26.87
C ALA A 514 12.69 -13.91 -26.29
N ALA A 515 12.52 -13.97 -24.97
CA ALA A 515 11.75 -15.00 -24.28
C ALA A 515 10.25 -14.67 -24.16
N GLY A 516 9.78 -13.49 -24.58
CA GLY A 516 8.40 -13.06 -24.40
C GLY A 516 8.04 -12.75 -22.95
N ILE A 517 9.02 -12.34 -22.13
CA ILE A 517 8.81 -11.86 -20.76
C ILE A 517 8.84 -10.33 -20.78
N ALA A 518 7.78 -9.68 -20.32
CA ALA A 518 7.73 -8.23 -20.24
C ALA A 518 8.70 -7.68 -19.19
N ALA A 519 9.49 -6.67 -19.55
CA ALA A 519 10.34 -5.95 -18.62
C ALA A 519 9.61 -4.69 -18.12
N TYR A 520 9.33 -4.61 -16.82
CA TYR A 520 8.85 -3.40 -16.16
C TYR A 520 10.03 -2.73 -15.45
N VAL A 521 10.56 -1.66 -16.02
CA VAL A 521 11.81 -1.03 -15.57
C VAL A 521 11.52 0.13 -14.63
N TYR A 522 12.18 0.13 -13.48
CA TYR A 522 12.14 1.17 -12.47
C TYR A 522 13.35 2.08 -12.60
N LEU A 523 13.10 3.39 -12.63
CA LEU A 523 14.11 4.45 -12.71
C LEU A 523 13.96 5.38 -11.51
N LEU A 524 15.10 5.86 -10.99
CA LEU A 524 15.17 6.69 -9.81
C LEU A 524 16.01 7.93 -10.10
N PHE A 525 15.38 9.09 -10.18
CA PHE A 525 16.02 10.36 -10.50
C PHE A 525 16.22 11.23 -9.25
N GLY A 526 17.28 12.05 -9.25
CA GLY A 526 17.58 12.98 -8.17
C GLY A 526 18.34 12.34 -7.01
N THR A 527 19.04 11.24 -7.25
CA THR A 527 19.93 10.63 -6.24
C THR A 527 21.16 11.53 -6.02
N PRO A 528 21.78 11.52 -4.82
CA PRO A 528 22.92 12.40 -4.52
C PRO A 528 24.11 12.29 -5.49
N ALA A 529 24.24 11.15 -6.17
CA ALA A 529 25.30 10.91 -7.16
C ALA A 529 24.96 11.41 -8.56
N GLU A 530 23.69 11.72 -8.83
CA GLU A 530 23.22 12.12 -10.15
C GLU A 530 23.41 13.61 -10.40
N ASP A 531 23.68 13.97 -11.63
CA ASP A 531 23.56 15.32 -12.20
C ASP A 531 22.69 15.27 -13.46
N ARG A 532 22.41 16.42 -14.06
CA ARG A 532 21.56 16.49 -15.25
C ARG A 532 22.10 15.67 -16.41
N GLU A 533 23.41 15.58 -16.55
CA GLU A 533 24.05 14.83 -17.61
C GLU A 533 23.93 13.31 -17.41
N ALA A 534 24.07 12.85 -16.16
CA ALA A 534 23.80 11.45 -15.80
C ALA A 534 22.32 11.09 -16.03
N ALA A 535 21.40 12.01 -15.70
CA ALA A 535 19.97 11.84 -15.98
C ALA A 535 19.70 11.73 -17.49
N ARG A 536 20.39 12.50 -18.35
CA ARG A 536 20.29 12.37 -19.82
C ARG A 536 20.80 11.03 -20.32
N ARG A 537 21.94 10.52 -19.79
CA ARG A 537 22.41 9.17 -20.12
C ARG A 537 21.38 8.10 -19.75
N THR A 538 20.62 8.30 -18.68
CA THR A 538 19.49 7.41 -18.34
C THR A 538 18.40 7.46 -19.41
N VAL A 539 18.05 8.65 -19.91
CA VAL A 539 17.09 8.79 -21.02
C VAL A 539 17.57 8.09 -22.28
N GLU A 540 18.85 8.28 -22.65
CA GLU A 540 19.47 7.66 -23.82
C GLU A 540 19.49 6.13 -23.71
N PHE A 541 19.87 5.59 -22.54
CA PHE A 541 19.85 4.16 -22.30
C PHE A 541 18.44 3.59 -22.48
N VAL A 542 17.42 4.22 -21.88
CA VAL A 542 16.03 3.79 -22.01
C VAL A 542 15.54 3.90 -23.45
N ALA A 543 15.88 4.97 -24.15
CA ALA A 543 15.51 5.17 -25.55
C ALA A 543 16.10 4.08 -26.46
N ALA A 544 17.38 3.74 -26.28
CA ALA A 544 18.05 2.67 -27.02
C ALA A 544 17.42 1.28 -26.79
N HIS A 545 16.79 1.07 -25.62
CA HIS A 545 16.15 -0.20 -25.26
C HIS A 545 14.62 -0.14 -25.28
N SER A 546 14.02 0.92 -25.82
CA SER A 546 12.58 1.20 -25.75
C SER A 546 11.69 0.08 -26.28
N THR A 547 12.16 -0.70 -27.25
CA THR A 547 11.43 -1.86 -27.78
C THR A 547 11.55 -3.12 -26.93
N ALA A 548 12.50 -3.17 -25.99
CA ALA A 548 12.67 -4.26 -25.03
C ALA A 548 12.04 -3.96 -23.66
N ILE A 549 11.66 -2.70 -23.42
CA ILE A 549 11.01 -2.26 -22.19
C ILE A 549 9.49 -2.26 -22.40
N GLY A 550 8.79 -3.07 -21.63
CA GLY A 550 7.32 -3.14 -21.64
C GLY A 550 6.69 -1.92 -20.98
N PHE A 551 7.09 -1.64 -19.76
CA PHE A 551 6.57 -0.56 -18.91
C PHE A 551 7.70 0.20 -18.21
N LEU A 552 7.42 1.44 -17.79
CA LEU A 552 8.35 2.27 -17.02
C LEU A 552 7.68 2.77 -15.74
N ASN A 553 8.39 2.65 -14.62
CA ASN A 553 8.16 3.43 -13.42
C ASN A 553 9.26 4.50 -13.31
N ILE A 554 8.87 5.76 -13.15
CA ILE A 554 9.78 6.90 -13.04
C ILE A 554 9.59 7.52 -11.67
N ALA A 555 10.53 7.28 -10.76
CA ALA A 555 10.48 7.75 -9.40
C ALA A 555 11.44 8.91 -9.13
N LEU A 556 11.07 9.77 -8.18
CA LEU A 556 11.93 10.80 -7.64
C LEU A 556 12.52 10.31 -6.31
N PHE A 557 13.84 10.42 -6.16
CA PHE A 557 14.53 9.99 -4.96
C PHE A 557 14.05 10.76 -3.70
N ASN A 558 13.79 10.01 -2.65
CA ASN A 558 13.55 10.51 -1.30
C ASN A 558 14.60 9.90 -0.37
N LEU A 559 15.30 10.74 0.40
CA LEU A 559 16.30 10.26 1.36
C LEU A 559 15.59 9.66 2.58
N PRO A 560 15.76 8.36 2.87
CA PRO A 560 15.20 7.78 4.08
C PRO A 560 15.74 8.46 5.32
N ALA A 561 14.89 8.79 6.29
CA ALA A 561 15.27 9.47 7.52
C ALA A 561 16.38 8.71 8.30
N PHE A 562 16.34 7.37 8.26
CA PHE A 562 17.37 6.52 8.88
C PHE A 562 18.75 6.62 8.20
N ALA A 563 18.78 6.92 6.90
CA ALA A 563 20.02 7.08 6.16
C ALA A 563 20.59 8.50 6.31
N ALA A 564 19.81 9.46 6.76
CA ALA A 564 20.20 10.87 6.84
C ALA A 564 21.44 11.07 7.70
N ALA A 565 21.50 10.46 8.88
CA ALA A 565 22.61 10.59 9.83
C ALA A 565 23.94 10.04 9.30
N VAL A 566 23.90 9.07 8.36
CA VAL A 566 25.10 8.43 7.80
C VAL A 566 25.39 8.89 6.37
N SER A 567 24.55 9.74 5.81
CA SER A 567 24.67 10.20 4.42
C SER A 567 25.76 11.29 4.23
N GLY A 568 26.10 12.01 5.30
CA GLY A 568 26.97 13.19 5.25
C GLY A 568 26.33 14.39 4.51
N LEU A 569 25.03 14.36 4.21
CA LEU A 569 24.29 15.40 3.52
C LEU A 569 23.68 16.38 4.51
N ALA A 570 23.63 17.67 4.13
CA ALA A 570 22.83 18.65 4.83
C ALA A 570 21.34 18.35 4.58
N THR A 571 20.62 17.99 5.66
CA THR A 571 19.22 17.55 5.58
C THR A 571 18.29 18.52 6.28
N ARG A 572 17.02 18.55 5.84
CA ARG A 572 15.91 19.26 6.46
C ARG A 572 14.65 18.42 6.39
N THR A 573 13.70 18.65 7.27
CA THR A 573 12.41 18.00 7.19
C THR A 573 11.60 18.53 6.01
N PHE A 574 10.84 17.69 5.32
CA PHE A 574 9.90 18.12 4.29
C PHE A 574 8.75 18.96 4.87
N SER A 575 8.37 18.64 6.10
CA SER A 575 7.29 19.28 6.84
C SER A 575 7.52 19.08 8.33
N ASP A 576 6.68 19.67 9.17
CA ASP A 576 6.61 19.46 10.62
C ASP A 576 6.06 18.06 11.03
N GLY A 577 6.11 17.08 10.11
CA GLY A 577 5.63 15.72 10.34
C GLY A 577 6.57 14.89 11.20
N ASP A 578 6.17 14.64 12.43
CA ASP A 578 6.89 13.78 13.40
C ASP A 578 6.94 12.31 12.99
N LEU A 579 6.08 11.88 12.05
CA LEU A 579 6.02 10.52 11.51
C LEU A 579 6.60 10.41 10.08
N SER A 580 7.23 11.48 9.55
CA SER A 580 7.79 11.45 8.19
C SER A 580 8.91 10.43 8.05
N LEU A 581 8.85 9.51 7.09
CA LEU A 581 9.87 8.48 6.83
C LEU A 581 11.06 9.00 6.02
N TYR A 582 10.94 10.18 5.42
CA TYR A 582 11.91 10.77 4.53
C TYR A 582 12.24 12.20 4.92
N VAL A 583 13.43 12.63 4.54
CA VAL A 583 13.90 14.01 4.69
C VAL A 583 14.31 14.58 3.34
N ASP A 584 14.23 15.90 3.22
CA ASP A 584 14.83 16.64 2.11
C ASP A 584 16.33 16.85 2.36
N PHE A 585 17.10 17.10 1.33
CA PHE A 585 18.53 17.31 1.43
C PHE A 585 19.03 18.31 0.39
N ASP A 586 20.13 18.99 0.73
CA ASP A 586 20.82 19.83 -0.23
C ASP A 586 21.63 18.96 -1.18
N HIS A 587 21.25 19.02 -2.47
CA HIS A 587 21.85 18.13 -3.46
C HIS A 587 23.32 18.50 -3.74
N PRO A 588 24.29 17.59 -3.53
CA PRO A 588 25.72 17.91 -3.60
C PRO A 588 26.19 18.34 -4.99
N ARG A 589 25.43 18.06 -6.05
CA ARG A 589 25.72 18.44 -7.44
C ARG A 589 24.78 19.56 -7.96
N GLY A 590 24.05 20.24 -7.07
CA GLY A 590 23.09 21.29 -7.45
C GLY A 590 21.86 20.78 -8.22
N TRP A 591 21.67 19.46 -8.35
CA TRP A 591 20.55 18.82 -9.05
C TRP A 591 19.32 18.77 -8.15
N SER A 592 18.75 19.94 -7.87
CA SER A 592 17.65 20.09 -6.91
C SER A 592 16.40 19.34 -7.34
N ARG A 593 15.57 18.97 -6.35
CA ARG A 593 14.28 18.30 -6.56
C ARG A 593 13.38 19.04 -7.56
N ARG A 594 13.42 20.40 -7.57
CA ARG A 594 12.68 21.23 -8.53
C ARG A 594 13.20 21.07 -9.95
N GLU A 595 14.52 21.00 -10.12
CA GLU A 595 15.14 20.79 -11.44
C GLU A 595 14.89 19.40 -11.98
N VAL A 596 14.95 18.37 -11.12
CA VAL A 596 14.56 17.00 -11.48
C VAL A 596 13.12 16.96 -11.98
N ARG A 597 12.17 17.57 -11.26
CA ARG A 597 10.75 17.62 -11.71
C ARG A 597 10.59 18.30 -13.07
N ARG A 598 11.30 19.41 -13.31
CA ARG A 598 11.30 20.10 -14.62
C ARG A 598 11.86 19.20 -15.72
N PHE A 599 12.96 18.52 -15.44
CA PHE A 599 13.58 17.58 -16.37
C PHE A 599 12.64 16.41 -16.70
N LEU A 600 12.02 15.81 -15.70
CA LEU A 600 11.05 14.72 -15.89
C LEU A 600 9.87 15.17 -16.76
N ALA A 601 9.31 16.34 -16.50
CA ALA A 601 8.18 16.88 -17.27
C ALA A 601 8.58 17.35 -18.67
N GLY A 602 9.74 17.98 -18.83
CA GLY A 602 10.19 18.63 -20.07
C GLY A 602 10.95 17.70 -21.02
N GLU A 603 11.89 16.92 -20.51
CA GLU A 603 12.79 16.10 -21.34
C GLU A 603 12.36 14.62 -21.32
N VAL A 604 12.14 14.00 -20.15
CA VAL A 604 11.89 12.56 -20.06
C VAL A 604 10.54 12.19 -20.66
N LYS A 605 9.45 12.77 -20.15
CA LYS A 605 8.08 12.42 -20.59
C LYS A 605 7.80 12.81 -22.05
N ARG A 606 8.51 13.80 -22.58
CA ARG A 606 8.38 14.26 -23.98
C ARG A 606 9.28 13.51 -24.95
N HIS A 607 10.25 12.75 -24.48
CA HIS A 607 11.13 11.98 -25.37
C HIS A 607 10.29 10.94 -26.15
N PRO A 608 10.35 10.89 -27.50
CA PRO A 608 9.44 10.09 -28.31
C PRO A 608 9.39 8.61 -27.92
N ALA A 609 10.56 8.00 -27.69
CA ALA A 609 10.67 6.60 -27.29
C ALA A 609 10.07 6.35 -25.90
N ILE A 610 10.30 7.25 -24.93
CA ILE A 610 9.76 7.14 -23.57
C ILE A 610 8.25 7.41 -23.56
N ALA A 611 7.80 8.44 -24.25
CA ALA A 611 6.38 8.75 -24.38
C ALA A 611 5.59 7.57 -24.99
N ALA A 612 6.20 6.82 -25.93
CA ALA A 612 5.59 5.61 -26.47
C ALA A 612 5.42 4.51 -25.41
N ILE A 613 6.40 4.34 -24.50
CA ILE A 613 6.28 3.40 -23.38
C ILE A 613 5.21 3.87 -22.39
N LEU A 614 5.23 5.15 -22.00
CA LEU A 614 4.29 5.72 -21.03
C LEU A 614 2.83 5.64 -21.54
N ARG A 615 2.61 5.81 -22.85
CA ARG A 615 1.27 5.65 -23.45
C ARG A 615 0.69 4.24 -23.30
N ARG A 616 1.50 3.19 -23.28
CA ARG A 616 1.03 1.81 -23.06
C ARG A 616 1.00 1.41 -21.59
N THR A 617 1.64 2.19 -20.71
CA THR A 617 1.63 1.96 -19.25
C THR A 617 0.23 2.20 -18.69
N PRO A 618 -0.40 1.23 -18.02
CA PRO A 618 -1.71 1.41 -17.39
C PRO A 618 -1.65 2.42 -16.23
N PRO A 619 -2.70 3.24 -16.04
CA PRO A 619 -2.76 4.15 -14.90
C PRO A 619 -3.12 3.43 -13.59
N VAL A 620 -2.84 4.06 -12.47
CA VAL A 620 -3.27 3.77 -11.09
C VAL A 620 -2.62 2.55 -10.47
N PHE A 621 -2.76 1.37 -11.05
CA PHE A 621 -2.20 0.13 -10.47
C PHE A 621 -0.79 -0.13 -10.99
N THR A 622 0.14 0.76 -10.67
CA THR A 622 1.50 0.76 -11.22
C THR A 622 2.30 -0.50 -10.90
N SER A 623 2.01 -1.19 -9.79
CA SER A 623 2.65 -2.46 -9.44
C SER A 623 2.05 -3.66 -10.18
N ASN A 624 0.86 -3.53 -10.79
CA ASN A 624 0.08 -4.63 -11.35
C ASN A 624 -0.15 -4.52 -12.86
N HIS A 625 0.94 -4.38 -13.64
CA HIS A 625 0.83 -4.33 -15.11
C HIS A 625 0.81 -5.72 -15.77
N ALA A 626 1.09 -6.76 -15.00
CA ALA A 626 1.17 -8.13 -15.50
C ALA A 626 -0.07 -8.63 -16.26
N PRO A 627 -1.32 -8.33 -15.85
CA PRO A 627 -2.50 -8.71 -16.61
C PRO A 627 -2.49 -8.27 -18.07
N PHE A 628 -1.89 -7.11 -18.39
CA PHE A 628 -1.77 -6.63 -19.78
C PHE A 628 -0.80 -7.44 -20.63
N THR A 629 0.03 -8.27 -20.02
CA THR A 629 1.00 -9.14 -20.71
C THR A 629 0.57 -10.59 -20.74
N ALA A 630 -0.32 -11.00 -19.82
CA ALA A 630 -0.83 -12.36 -19.73
C ALA A 630 -1.98 -12.63 -20.71
N MET A 631 -2.72 -11.59 -21.08
CA MET A 631 -4.04 -11.69 -21.73
C MET A 631 -4.10 -10.90 -23.05
N GLY A 632 -2.99 -10.25 -23.46
CA GLY A 632 -2.81 -9.53 -24.72
C GLY A 632 -2.12 -10.44 -25.78
#